data_40ad89da4cac28aabfa500b70405c3f1
#
_entry.id   40ad89da4cac28aabfa500b70405c3f1
#
_cell.length_a   1.000
_cell.length_b   1.000
_cell.length_c   1.000
_cell.angle_alpha   90.00
_cell.angle_beta   90.00
_cell.angle_gamma   90.00
#
_symmetry.space_group_name_H-M   'P 1'
#
loop_
_entity.id
_entity.type
_entity.pdbx_description
1 polymer ?
#
loop_
_entity_poly.entity_id
_entity_poly.type
_entity_poly.pdbx_seq_one_letter_code
_entity_poly.pdbx_strand_id
1 'polypeptide(L)'
;MDVKEDTSADWMIEEDVPAHGDQSAPAPVLAPWRVLIVDDDVDVHVVTKFSLSNACFQGRRLSFLHAYSGDEALHILRTTPDVALVLLDVIMETSEAGLKVARQIRDELHNKLVRIVLRTGQPGQALEHSIILDYDINDFWCKSDLTTRKLFTTVISSLRSYANLVEAERHLADVQARLDGSVSFVLDEQRRILEANGKAAELLGEPEAALLGRKLVVSAAED
;
A
#
# COMPACT_ATOMS: atom_id res chain seq x y z
N MET A 1 -10.46 -27.03 -64.24
CA MET A 1 -10.36 -25.62 -63.77
C MET A 1 -10.31 -25.72 -62.25
N ASP A 2 -9.09 -26.03 -61.77
CA ASP A 2 -8.86 -26.31 -60.37
C ASP A 2 -8.47 -25.02 -59.62
N VAL A 3 -9.27 -24.68 -58.67
CA VAL A 3 -8.93 -23.64 -57.70
C VAL A 3 -8.27 -24.31 -56.50
N LYS A 4 -6.98 -24.13 -56.35
CA LYS A 4 -6.23 -24.56 -55.19
C LYS A 4 -6.47 -23.52 -54.10
N GLU A 5 -7.07 -23.93 -52.98
CA GLU A 5 -7.03 -23.26 -51.70
C GLU A 5 -5.63 -23.42 -51.12
N ASP A 6 -4.96 -22.30 -50.91
CA ASP A 6 -3.71 -22.23 -50.16
C ASP A 6 -4.03 -21.66 -48.78
N THR A 7 -4.15 -22.58 -47.82
CA THR A 7 -4.33 -22.28 -46.41
C THR A 7 -3.19 -22.88 -45.62
N SER A 8 -2.19 -22.11 -45.29
CA SER A 8 -1.49 -22.26 -43.99
C SER A 8 -0.37 -21.22 -43.90
N ALA A 9 -0.70 -20.09 -43.33
CA ALA A 9 0.32 -19.25 -42.77
C ALA A 9 0.64 -19.81 -41.39
N ASP A 10 1.69 -20.59 -41.35
CA ASP A 10 2.29 -21.12 -40.12
C ASP A 10 3.11 -20.03 -39.45
N TRP A 11 2.53 -19.40 -38.45
CA TRP A 11 3.23 -18.42 -37.61
C TRP A 11 4.01 -19.12 -36.51
N MET A 12 5.04 -19.87 -36.89
CA MET A 12 6.04 -20.34 -35.94
C MET A 12 7.05 -19.23 -35.75
N ILE A 13 6.99 -18.57 -34.61
CA ILE A 13 8.07 -17.75 -34.08
C ILE A 13 9.11 -18.74 -33.55
N GLU A 14 10.20 -18.92 -34.23
CA GLU A 14 11.39 -19.56 -33.69
C GLU A 14 11.94 -18.64 -32.59
N GLU A 15 11.78 -19.06 -31.35
CA GLU A 15 12.52 -18.45 -30.24
C GLU A 15 13.98 -18.90 -30.37
N ASP A 16 14.85 -18.01 -30.77
CA ASP A 16 16.29 -18.15 -30.63
C ASP A 16 16.63 -18.31 -29.14
N VAL A 17 16.89 -19.55 -28.71
CA VAL A 17 17.44 -19.84 -27.40
C VAL A 17 18.94 -19.56 -27.44
N PRO A 18 19.45 -18.50 -26.81
CA PRO A 18 20.89 -18.33 -26.67
C PRO A 18 21.43 -19.37 -25.69
N ALA A 19 22.13 -20.36 -26.23
CA ALA A 19 22.95 -21.28 -25.45
C ALA A 19 24.18 -20.54 -24.94
N HIS A 20 24.10 -19.92 -23.78
CA HIS A 20 25.26 -19.71 -22.92
C HIS A 20 24.78 -19.60 -21.47
N GLY A 21 25.26 -20.54 -20.64
CA GLY A 21 25.01 -20.58 -19.23
C GLY A 21 25.57 -19.35 -18.52
N ASP A 22 24.68 -18.45 -18.19
CA ASP A 22 24.91 -17.44 -17.18
C ASP A 22 24.19 -17.91 -15.90
N GLN A 23 24.98 -18.36 -14.92
CA GLN A 23 24.51 -18.64 -13.57
C GLN A 23 24.26 -17.28 -12.88
N SER A 24 23.34 -16.49 -13.39
CA SER A 24 22.80 -15.37 -12.65
C SER A 24 21.99 -15.94 -11.50
N ALA A 25 22.34 -15.58 -10.28
CA ALA A 25 21.57 -15.91 -9.10
C ALA A 25 20.09 -15.62 -9.38
N PRO A 26 19.15 -16.49 -9.00
CA PRO A 26 17.74 -16.25 -9.27
C PRO A 26 17.36 -14.89 -8.68
N ALA A 27 16.75 -14.05 -9.52
CA ALA A 27 16.29 -12.74 -9.09
C ALA A 27 15.45 -12.91 -7.80
N PRO A 28 15.60 -12.07 -6.79
CA PRO A 28 14.89 -12.21 -5.53
C PRO A 28 13.39 -12.26 -5.81
N VAL A 29 12.77 -13.37 -5.43
CA VAL A 29 11.32 -13.54 -5.56
C VAL A 29 10.64 -12.53 -4.63
N LEU A 30 10.11 -11.47 -5.20
CA LEU A 30 9.41 -10.44 -4.45
C LEU A 30 8.16 -11.05 -3.79
N ALA A 31 7.95 -10.78 -2.50
CA ALA A 31 6.77 -11.23 -1.78
C ALA A 31 5.48 -10.72 -2.47
N PRO A 32 4.43 -11.55 -2.58
CA PRO A 32 3.19 -11.17 -3.25
C PRO A 32 2.47 -10.02 -2.52
N TRP A 33 1.65 -9.26 -3.25
CA TRP A 33 0.75 -8.28 -2.67
C TRP A 33 -0.39 -8.99 -1.94
N ARG A 34 -0.57 -8.70 -0.64
CA ARG A 34 -1.65 -9.29 0.15
C ARG A 34 -2.93 -8.48 -0.02
N VAL A 35 -3.99 -9.15 -0.46
CA VAL A 35 -5.33 -8.60 -0.64
C VAL A 35 -6.28 -9.39 0.25
N LEU A 36 -6.92 -8.73 1.20
CA LEU A 36 -7.93 -9.33 2.08
C LEU A 36 -9.31 -9.15 1.44
N ILE A 37 -10.03 -10.24 1.27
CA ILE A 37 -11.43 -10.26 0.84
C ILE A 37 -12.27 -10.52 2.09
N VAL A 38 -13.22 -9.64 2.36
CA VAL A 38 -14.13 -9.71 3.51
C VAL A 38 -15.55 -9.67 2.99
N ASP A 39 -16.23 -10.80 3.04
CA ASP A 39 -17.59 -10.98 2.56
C ASP A 39 -18.14 -12.29 3.18
N ASP A 40 -19.37 -12.35 3.59
CA ASP A 40 -19.98 -13.57 4.14
C ASP A 40 -20.39 -14.57 3.04
N ASP A 41 -20.42 -14.13 1.79
CA ASP A 41 -20.71 -14.95 0.62
C ASP A 41 -19.43 -15.59 0.04
N VAL A 42 -19.33 -16.91 0.14
CA VAL A 42 -18.19 -17.70 -0.38
C VAL A 42 -18.02 -17.53 -1.89
N ASP A 43 -19.10 -17.38 -2.65
CA ASP A 43 -19.03 -17.23 -4.10
C ASP A 43 -18.31 -15.93 -4.50
N VAL A 44 -18.46 -14.88 -3.72
CA VAL A 44 -17.75 -13.61 -3.92
C VAL A 44 -16.24 -13.78 -3.81
N HIS A 45 -15.77 -14.57 -2.85
CA HIS A 45 -14.36 -14.90 -2.71
C HIS A 45 -13.81 -15.65 -3.93
N VAL A 46 -14.55 -16.65 -4.40
CA VAL A 46 -14.16 -17.47 -5.56
C VAL A 46 -14.09 -16.61 -6.82
N VAL A 47 -15.15 -15.84 -7.10
CA VAL A 47 -15.24 -14.97 -8.29
C VAL A 47 -14.15 -13.89 -8.27
N THR A 48 -13.94 -13.24 -7.12
CA THR A 48 -12.90 -12.22 -6.96
C THR A 48 -11.50 -12.79 -7.21
N LYS A 49 -11.18 -13.92 -6.59
CA LYS A 49 -9.89 -14.60 -6.78
C LYS A 49 -9.69 -15.04 -8.22
N PHE A 50 -10.71 -15.64 -8.86
CA PHE A 50 -10.64 -16.06 -10.26
C PHE A 50 -10.41 -14.88 -11.20
N SER A 51 -11.16 -13.79 -11.02
CA SER A 51 -11.04 -12.57 -11.83
C SER A 51 -9.67 -11.90 -11.76
N LEU A 52 -8.93 -12.10 -10.66
CA LEU A 52 -7.64 -11.48 -10.40
C LEU A 52 -6.48 -12.49 -10.42
N SER A 53 -6.71 -13.75 -10.79
CA SER A 53 -5.72 -14.83 -10.72
C SER A 53 -4.42 -14.57 -11.48
N ASN A 54 -4.53 -13.87 -12.62
CA ASN A 54 -3.39 -13.49 -13.46
C ASN A 54 -2.88 -12.06 -13.21
N ALA A 55 -3.44 -11.36 -12.21
CA ALA A 55 -3.03 -9.99 -11.91
C ALA A 55 -1.60 -9.96 -11.35
N CYS A 56 -0.80 -9.05 -11.92
CA CYS A 56 0.56 -8.78 -11.50
C CYS A 56 0.75 -7.27 -11.46
N PHE A 57 1.39 -6.75 -10.40
CA PHE A 57 1.73 -5.35 -10.26
C PHE A 57 3.17 -5.22 -9.75
N GLN A 58 4.00 -4.45 -10.45
CA GLN A 58 5.43 -4.28 -10.14
C GLN A 58 6.17 -5.62 -9.99
N GLY A 59 5.93 -6.58 -10.88
CA GLY A 59 6.56 -7.91 -10.85
C GLY A 59 6.10 -8.83 -9.72
N ARG A 60 5.11 -8.42 -8.91
CA ARG A 60 4.56 -9.18 -7.77
C ARG A 60 3.15 -9.67 -8.09
N ARG A 61 2.88 -10.95 -7.83
CA ARG A 61 1.54 -11.53 -7.92
C ARG A 61 0.69 -11.12 -6.72
N LEU A 62 -0.61 -11.39 -6.80
CA LEU A 62 -1.52 -11.20 -5.67
C LEU A 62 -1.61 -12.48 -4.83
N SER A 63 -1.68 -12.32 -3.53
CA SER A 63 -2.02 -13.35 -2.54
C SER A 63 -3.29 -12.95 -1.82
N PHE A 64 -4.28 -13.82 -1.81
CA PHE A 64 -5.59 -13.53 -1.24
C PHE A 64 -5.72 -14.13 0.15
N LEU A 65 -6.15 -13.29 1.09
CA LEU A 65 -6.59 -13.67 2.42
C LEU A 65 -8.12 -13.60 2.44
N HIS A 66 -8.75 -14.43 3.23
CA HIS A 66 -10.20 -14.57 3.27
C HIS A 66 -10.70 -14.37 4.70
N ALA A 67 -11.71 -13.53 4.87
CA ALA A 67 -12.48 -13.37 6.10
C ALA A 67 -13.96 -13.39 5.75
N TYR A 68 -14.73 -14.13 6.52
CA TYR A 68 -16.18 -14.31 6.32
C TYR A 68 -16.99 -13.52 7.35
N SER A 69 -16.32 -12.73 8.16
CA SER A 69 -16.91 -11.85 9.16
C SER A 69 -16.00 -10.65 9.47
N GLY A 70 -16.59 -9.62 10.08
CA GLY A 70 -15.82 -8.46 10.54
C GLY A 70 -14.75 -8.81 11.57
N ASP A 71 -15.06 -9.70 12.51
CA ASP A 71 -14.13 -10.13 13.55
C ASP A 71 -12.94 -10.91 12.98
N GLU A 72 -13.19 -11.79 12.00
CA GLU A 72 -12.11 -12.49 11.28
C GLU A 72 -11.20 -11.51 10.53
N ALA A 73 -11.80 -10.51 9.85
CA ALA A 73 -11.04 -9.49 9.13
C ALA A 73 -10.09 -8.72 10.07
N LEU A 74 -10.58 -8.28 11.22
CA LEU A 74 -9.76 -7.58 12.22
C LEU A 74 -8.69 -8.50 12.82
N HIS A 75 -8.99 -9.77 13.05
CA HIS A 75 -8.00 -10.74 13.51
C HIS A 75 -6.86 -10.91 12.49
N ILE A 76 -7.20 -11.08 11.21
CA ILE A 76 -6.20 -11.20 10.14
C ILE A 76 -5.34 -9.93 10.06
N LEU A 77 -5.94 -8.75 10.11
CA LEU A 77 -5.21 -7.48 10.04
C LEU A 77 -4.27 -7.24 11.23
N ARG A 78 -4.61 -7.77 12.42
CA ARG A 78 -3.72 -7.72 13.60
C ARG A 78 -2.55 -8.69 13.51
N THR A 79 -2.76 -9.85 12.90
CA THR A 79 -1.79 -10.95 12.89
C THR A 79 -0.97 -11.03 11.61
N THR A 80 -1.43 -10.39 10.54
CA THR A 80 -0.80 -10.44 9.22
C THR A 80 -0.36 -9.03 8.82
N PRO A 81 0.94 -8.75 8.85
CA PRO A 81 1.47 -7.46 8.39
C PRO A 81 1.33 -7.32 6.86
N ASP A 82 1.51 -6.09 6.36
CA ASP A 82 1.63 -5.78 4.94
C ASP A 82 0.41 -6.16 4.09
N VAL A 83 -0.79 -6.17 4.67
CA VAL A 83 -2.03 -6.23 3.88
C VAL A 83 -2.17 -4.91 3.14
N ALA A 84 -2.11 -4.97 1.80
CA ALA A 84 -2.10 -3.77 0.97
C ALA A 84 -3.52 -3.25 0.67
N LEU A 85 -4.49 -4.15 0.58
CA LEU A 85 -5.87 -3.84 0.18
C LEU A 85 -6.86 -4.72 0.93
N VAL A 86 -7.95 -4.13 1.36
CA VAL A 86 -9.16 -4.81 1.86
C VAL A 86 -10.30 -4.53 0.91
N LEU A 87 -10.87 -5.59 0.34
CA LEU A 87 -12.14 -5.58 -0.39
C LEU A 87 -13.22 -5.97 0.61
N LEU A 88 -14.02 -5.03 1.06
CA LEU A 88 -14.87 -5.15 2.23
C LEU A 88 -16.34 -5.02 1.87
N ASP A 89 -17.13 -6.02 2.16
CA ASP A 89 -18.58 -5.89 2.06
C ASP A 89 -19.12 -5.00 3.18
N VAL A 90 -20.09 -4.18 2.87
CA VAL A 90 -20.78 -3.32 3.84
C VAL A 90 -21.74 -4.12 4.70
N ILE A 91 -22.48 -5.05 4.08
CA ILE A 91 -23.55 -5.83 4.71
C ILE A 91 -23.06 -7.27 4.88
N MET A 92 -22.90 -7.68 6.12
CA MET A 92 -22.54 -9.04 6.51
C MET A 92 -23.42 -9.45 7.72
N GLU A 93 -22.86 -9.66 8.91
CA GLU A 93 -23.61 -10.01 10.14
C GLU A 93 -24.63 -8.94 10.53
N THR A 94 -24.35 -7.69 10.16
CA THR A 94 -25.25 -6.54 10.31
C THR A 94 -25.22 -5.67 9.06
N SER A 95 -26.21 -4.79 8.92
CA SER A 95 -26.32 -3.85 7.79
C SER A 95 -25.13 -2.85 7.68
N GLU A 96 -24.34 -2.71 8.73
CA GLU A 96 -23.21 -1.76 8.83
C GLU A 96 -21.91 -2.44 9.26
N ALA A 97 -21.84 -3.76 9.22
CA ALA A 97 -20.67 -4.52 9.70
C ALA A 97 -19.37 -4.04 9.03
N GLY A 98 -19.37 -3.87 7.71
CA GLY A 98 -18.20 -3.39 6.97
C GLY A 98 -17.80 -1.97 7.34
N LEU A 99 -18.76 -1.07 7.57
CA LEU A 99 -18.45 0.30 8.01
C LEU A 99 -17.81 0.30 9.40
N LYS A 100 -18.29 -0.55 10.30
CA LYS A 100 -17.69 -0.72 11.62
C LYS A 100 -16.24 -1.22 11.50
N VAL A 101 -16.00 -2.23 10.65
CA VAL A 101 -14.66 -2.76 10.40
C VAL A 101 -13.75 -1.67 9.83
N ALA A 102 -14.20 -0.89 8.83
CA ALA A 102 -13.41 0.21 8.26
C ALA A 102 -12.99 1.22 9.33
N ARG A 103 -13.92 1.62 10.21
CA ARG A 103 -13.63 2.51 11.34
C ARG A 103 -12.60 1.89 12.30
N GLN A 104 -12.76 0.63 12.68
CA GLN A 104 -11.84 -0.06 13.58
C GLN A 104 -10.43 -0.18 12.98
N ILE A 105 -10.30 -0.37 11.67
CA ILE A 105 -9.00 -0.36 10.98
C ILE A 105 -8.30 1.00 11.16
N ARG A 106 -9.04 2.11 11.05
CA ARG A 106 -8.46 3.46 11.18
C ARG A 106 -8.24 3.88 12.63
N ASP A 107 -9.23 3.67 13.50
CA ASP A 107 -9.24 4.21 14.86
C ASP A 107 -8.56 3.27 15.87
N GLU A 108 -8.78 1.94 15.78
CA GLU A 108 -8.24 0.99 16.74
C GLU A 108 -6.89 0.39 16.30
N LEU A 109 -6.76 0.00 15.02
CA LEU A 109 -5.52 -0.55 14.50
C LEU A 109 -4.54 0.55 14.04
N HIS A 110 -4.98 1.82 14.00
CA HIS A 110 -4.22 2.98 13.51
C HIS A 110 -3.58 2.74 12.13
N ASN A 111 -4.16 1.84 11.33
CA ASN A 111 -3.62 1.49 10.03
C ASN A 111 -4.13 2.45 8.95
N LYS A 112 -3.32 3.44 8.61
CA LYS A 112 -3.60 4.43 7.57
C LYS A 112 -3.08 4.01 6.20
N LEU A 113 -2.23 2.99 6.13
CA LEU A 113 -1.62 2.53 4.88
C LEU A 113 -2.55 1.65 4.09
N VAL A 114 -3.18 0.66 4.73
CA VAL A 114 -4.05 -0.29 4.04
C VAL A 114 -5.15 0.44 3.26
N ARG A 115 -5.32 0.07 1.99
CA ARG A 115 -6.39 0.63 1.16
C ARG A 115 -7.67 -0.13 1.43
N ILE A 116 -8.78 0.58 1.55
CA ILE A 116 -10.11 0.00 1.81
C ILE A 116 -11.01 0.34 0.63
N VAL A 117 -11.58 -0.69 0.02
CA VAL A 117 -12.60 -0.58 -1.02
C VAL A 117 -13.86 -1.25 -0.50
N LEU A 118 -14.90 -0.45 -0.31
CA LEU A 118 -16.21 -0.97 0.13
C LEU A 118 -17.01 -1.49 -1.05
N ARG A 119 -17.76 -2.55 -0.81
CA ARG A 119 -18.71 -3.14 -1.76
C ARG A 119 -20.08 -3.20 -1.09
N THR A 120 -21.14 -2.87 -1.80
CA THR A 120 -22.51 -2.96 -1.28
C THR A 120 -23.47 -3.50 -2.32
N GLY A 121 -24.48 -4.25 -1.86
CA GLY A 121 -25.60 -4.66 -2.70
C GLY A 121 -26.69 -3.60 -2.86
N GLN A 122 -26.69 -2.56 -2.02
CA GLN A 122 -27.72 -1.52 -2.02
C GLN A 122 -27.08 -0.15 -2.24
N PRO A 123 -27.20 0.45 -3.43
CA PRO A 123 -26.71 1.80 -3.67
C PRO A 123 -27.67 2.83 -3.06
N GLY A 124 -27.10 3.73 -2.24
CA GLY A 124 -27.77 4.93 -1.76
C GLY A 124 -26.88 6.14 -1.96
N GLN A 125 -27.08 6.94 -3.02
CA GLN A 125 -26.18 8.03 -3.41
C GLN A 125 -25.86 9.03 -2.30
N ALA A 126 -26.80 9.31 -1.39
CA ALA A 126 -26.56 10.23 -0.26
C ALA A 126 -25.64 9.63 0.81
N LEU A 127 -25.62 8.29 0.93
CA LEU A 127 -24.79 7.57 1.89
C LEU A 127 -23.34 7.46 1.43
N GLU A 128 -23.10 7.38 0.11
CA GLU A 128 -21.76 7.16 -0.48
C GLU A 128 -20.77 8.29 -0.17
N HIS A 129 -21.22 9.55 -0.27
CA HIS A 129 -20.33 10.69 -0.04
C HIS A 129 -19.92 10.84 1.42
N SER A 130 -20.84 10.66 2.36
CA SER A 130 -20.51 10.73 3.78
C SER A 130 -19.63 9.57 4.22
N ILE A 131 -19.88 8.35 3.71
CA ILE A 131 -19.08 7.18 4.01
C ILE A 131 -17.62 7.35 3.55
N ILE A 132 -17.39 7.86 2.33
CA ILE A 132 -16.04 8.07 1.80
C ILE A 132 -15.26 9.05 2.67
N LEU A 133 -15.90 10.13 3.11
CA LEU A 133 -15.26 11.18 3.91
C LEU A 133 -15.08 10.76 5.38
N ASP A 134 -16.10 10.13 5.97
CA ASP A 134 -16.13 9.87 7.41
C ASP A 134 -15.30 8.64 7.81
N TYR A 135 -15.07 7.70 6.87
CA TYR A 135 -14.40 6.42 7.16
C TYR A 135 -13.01 6.27 6.52
N ASP A 136 -12.49 7.31 5.87
CA ASP A 136 -11.19 7.27 5.19
C ASP A 136 -11.03 6.03 4.31
N ILE A 137 -12.03 5.79 3.46
CA ILE A 137 -12.03 4.71 2.47
C ILE A 137 -11.53 5.21 1.12
N ASN A 138 -11.06 4.31 0.28
CA ASN A 138 -10.39 4.66 -0.97
C ASN A 138 -11.30 4.57 -2.18
N ASP A 139 -12.31 3.71 -2.11
CA ASP A 139 -13.29 3.55 -3.19
C ASP A 139 -14.55 2.86 -2.64
N PHE A 140 -15.65 3.05 -3.35
CA PHE A 140 -16.96 2.49 -3.00
C PHE A 140 -17.66 1.96 -4.24
N TRP A 141 -18.18 0.72 -4.20
CA TRP A 141 -18.84 0.10 -5.35
C TRP A 141 -20.19 -0.52 -5.03
N CYS A 142 -21.09 -0.41 -6.00
CA CYS A 142 -22.24 -1.29 -6.02
C CYS A 142 -21.83 -2.67 -6.58
N LYS A 143 -22.23 -3.77 -5.91
CA LYS A 143 -21.98 -5.14 -6.36
C LYS A 143 -22.53 -5.38 -7.78
N SER A 144 -23.65 -4.71 -8.17
CA SER A 144 -24.22 -4.80 -9.52
C SER A 144 -23.35 -4.22 -10.62
N ASP A 145 -22.49 -3.25 -10.29
CA ASP A 145 -21.65 -2.53 -11.25
C ASP A 145 -20.25 -3.17 -11.38
N LEU A 146 -20.01 -4.26 -10.68
CA LEU A 146 -18.72 -4.90 -10.60
C LEU A 146 -18.45 -5.74 -11.85
N THR A 147 -17.74 -5.14 -12.81
CA THR A 147 -17.16 -5.86 -13.94
C THR A 147 -15.74 -6.31 -13.59
N THR A 148 -15.25 -7.39 -14.21
CA THR A 148 -13.86 -7.86 -14.06
C THR A 148 -12.86 -6.73 -14.35
N ARG A 149 -13.16 -5.89 -15.35
CA ARG A 149 -12.32 -4.75 -15.71
C ARG A 149 -12.28 -3.70 -14.60
N LYS A 150 -13.42 -3.35 -14.01
CA LYS A 150 -13.51 -2.38 -12.93
C LYS A 150 -12.77 -2.90 -11.71
N LEU A 151 -13.01 -4.15 -11.32
CA LEU A 151 -12.32 -4.83 -10.22
C LEU A 151 -10.78 -4.79 -10.41
N PHE A 152 -10.29 -5.20 -11.59
CA PHE A 152 -8.86 -5.17 -11.91
C PHE A 152 -8.29 -3.75 -11.80
N THR A 153 -8.95 -2.76 -12.42
CA THR A 153 -8.45 -1.38 -12.43
C THR A 153 -8.35 -0.81 -11.01
N THR A 154 -9.36 -1.00 -10.18
CA THR A 154 -9.33 -0.49 -8.80
C THR A 154 -8.33 -1.23 -7.92
N VAL A 155 -8.21 -2.54 -8.05
CA VAL A 155 -7.18 -3.28 -7.31
C VAL A 155 -5.78 -2.77 -7.65
N ILE A 156 -5.45 -2.63 -8.93
CA ILE A 156 -4.14 -2.11 -9.35
C ILE A 156 -3.93 -0.65 -8.89
N SER A 157 -4.95 0.20 -8.96
CA SER A 157 -4.89 1.59 -8.47
C SER A 157 -4.67 1.65 -6.96
N SER A 158 -5.36 0.81 -6.21
CA SER A 158 -5.21 0.70 -4.74
C SER A 158 -3.83 0.19 -4.34
N LEU A 159 -3.32 -0.84 -5.03
CA LEU A 159 -1.96 -1.34 -4.79
C LEU A 159 -0.89 -0.29 -5.10
N ARG A 160 -1.06 0.50 -6.16
CA ARG A 160 -0.16 1.61 -6.48
C ARG A 160 -0.19 2.67 -5.37
N SER A 161 -1.38 3.06 -4.91
CA SER A 161 -1.52 4.00 -3.81
C SER A 161 -0.85 3.49 -2.53
N TYR A 162 -1.06 2.22 -2.18
CA TYR A 162 -0.41 1.59 -1.03
C TYR A 162 1.12 1.60 -1.17
N ALA A 163 1.65 1.17 -2.33
CA ALA A 163 3.08 1.14 -2.60
C ALA A 163 3.73 2.53 -2.42
N ASN A 164 3.10 3.56 -2.98
CA ASN A 164 3.59 4.94 -2.87
C ASN A 164 3.60 5.44 -1.41
N LEU A 165 2.59 5.08 -0.62
CA LEU A 165 2.54 5.46 0.79
C LEU A 165 3.62 4.75 1.62
N VAL A 166 3.80 3.44 1.41
CA VAL A 166 4.86 2.68 2.08
C VAL A 166 6.25 3.22 1.71
N GLU A 167 6.45 3.58 0.45
CA GLU A 167 7.71 4.18 0.00
C GLU A 167 7.94 5.55 0.65
N ALA A 168 6.90 6.39 0.72
CA ALA A 168 6.97 7.69 1.38
C ALA A 168 7.28 7.56 2.88
N GLU A 169 6.63 6.63 3.59
CA GLU A 169 6.95 6.37 5.00
C GLU A 169 8.38 5.88 5.22
N ARG A 170 8.86 4.98 4.35
CA ARG A 170 10.26 4.52 4.42
C ARG A 170 11.23 5.67 4.18
N HIS A 171 10.94 6.52 3.22
CA HIS A 171 11.79 7.68 2.93
C HIS A 171 11.82 8.65 4.09
N LEU A 172 10.66 8.94 4.71
CA LEU A 172 10.60 9.78 5.90
C LEU A 172 11.40 9.18 7.07
N ALA A 173 11.27 7.87 7.31
CA ALA A 173 12.02 7.18 8.35
C ALA A 173 13.54 7.22 8.09
N ASP A 174 13.97 7.05 6.83
CA ASP A 174 15.39 7.16 6.44
C ASP A 174 15.95 8.57 6.64
N VAL A 175 15.19 9.60 6.25
CA VAL A 175 15.57 11.01 6.48
C VAL A 175 15.66 11.30 7.98
N GLN A 176 14.68 10.85 8.76
CA GLN A 176 14.68 11.01 10.20
C GLN A 176 15.89 10.33 10.85
N ALA A 177 16.18 9.08 10.47
CA ALA A 177 17.33 8.34 10.99
C ALA A 177 18.67 9.04 10.66
N ARG A 178 18.78 9.64 9.47
CA ARG A 178 19.97 10.44 9.10
C ARG A 178 20.08 11.71 9.93
N LEU A 179 18.97 12.40 10.18
CA LEU A 179 18.95 13.58 11.04
C LEU A 179 19.33 13.22 12.49
N ASP A 180 18.78 12.13 13.01
CA ASP A 180 19.08 11.64 14.37
C ASP A 180 20.53 11.16 14.52
N GLY A 181 21.12 10.64 13.43
CA GLY A 181 22.54 10.21 13.38
C GLY A 181 23.54 11.32 13.12
N SER A 182 23.11 12.49 12.69
CA SER A 182 23.94 13.64 12.36
C SER A 182 23.76 14.77 13.37
N VAL A 183 24.80 15.62 13.50
CA VAL A 183 24.67 16.88 14.26
C VAL A 183 23.84 17.87 13.44
N SER A 184 22.73 18.32 13.97
CA SER A 184 21.85 19.26 13.26
C SER A 184 21.38 20.40 14.16
N PHE A 185 21.29 21.58 13.55
CA PHE A 185 20.79 22.81 14.18
C PHE A 185 19.82 23.50 13.23
N VAL A 186 18.73 24.03 13.76
CA VAL A 186 17.90 25.03 13.08
C VAL A 186 18.27 26.39 13.60
N LEU A 187 18.58 27.33 12.72
CA LEU A 187 19.06 28.65 13.06
C LEU A 187 18.10 29.74 12.57
N ASP A 188 18.02 30.85 13.30
CA ASP A 188 17.38 32.08 12.81
C ASP A 188 18.31 32.85 11.85
N GLU A 189 17.85 33.99 11.34
CA GLU A 189 18.60 34.87 10.43
C GLU A 189 19.86 35.46 11.08
N GLN A 190 19.92 35.52 12.40
CA GLN A 190 21.07 36.01 13.18
C GLN A 190 21.99 34.86 13.61
N ARG A 191 21.77 33.62 13.09
CA ARG A 191 22.48 32.40 13.46
C ARG A 191 22.32 31.98 14.92
N ARG A 192 21.21 32.27 15.55
CA ARG A 192 20.88 31.76 16.86
C ARG A 192 20.17 30.43 16.73
N ILE A 193 20.47 29.49 17.61
CA ILE A 193 19.91 28.15 17.61
C ILE A 193 18.44 28.23 18.02
N LEU A 194 17.55 27.85 17.11
CA LEU A 194 16.12 27.66 17.36
C LEU A 194 15.83 26.22 17.81
N GLU A 195 16.52 25.25 17.20
CA GLU A 195 16.43 23.84 17.55
C GLU A 195 17.81 23.20 17.42
N ALA A 196 18.08 22.20 18.24
CA ALA A 196 19.26 21.35 18.18
C ALA A 196 18.84 19.92 18.48
N ASN A 197 19.40 18.93 17.79
CA ASN A 197 19.13 17.53 18.10
C ASN A 197 20.07 16.97 19.17
N GLY A 198 19.76 15.75 19.68
CA GLY A 198 20.53 15.11 20.73
C GLY A 198 22.03 14.94 20.39
N LYS A 199 22.37 14.73 19.13
CA LYS A 199 23.77 14.66 18.66
C LYS A 199 24.50 16.00 18.75
N ALA A 200 23.78 17.10 18.53
CA ALA A 200 24.34 18.43 18.72
C ALA A 200 24.59 18.70 20.21
N ALA A 201 23.69 18.28 21.09
CA ALA A 201 23.84 18.36 22.54
C ALA A 201 25.02 17.53 23.04
N GLU A 202 25.17 16.29 22.58
CA GLU A 202 26.32 15.43 22.87
C GLU A 202 27.66 16.07 22.42
N LEU A 203 27.69 16.59 21.20
CA LEU A 203 28.89 17.22 20.63
C LEU A 203 29.33 18.45 21.43
N LEU A 204 28.37 19.25 21.87
CA LEU A 204 28.65 20.49 22.63
C LEU A 204 28.75 20.25 24.14
N GLY A 205 28.43 19.06 24.63
CA GLY A 205 28.46 18.71 26.05
C GLY A 205 27.42 19.40 26.90
N GLU A 206 26.36 19.91 26.31
CA GLU A 206 25.32 20.68 26.98
C GLU A 206 23.92 20.16 26.59
N PRO A 207 22.91 20.21 27.47
CA PRO A 207 21.56 19.77 27.13
C PRO A 207 20.93 20.68 26.06
N GLU A 208 20.06 20.12 25.22
CA GLU A 208 19.40 20.82 24.10
C GLU A 208 18.77 22.15 24.53
N ALA A 209 18.10 22.18 25.68
CA ALA A 209 17.46 23.40 26.20
C ALA A 209 18.44 24.53 26.50
N ALA A 210 19.69 24.22 26.83
CA ALA A 210 20.74 25.21 27.11
C ALA A 210 21.36 25.79 25.82
N LEU A 211 21.16 25.15 24.69
CA LEU A 211 21.67 25.59 23.39
C LEU A 211 20.76 26.61 22.72
N LEU A 212 19.49 26.63 23.06
CA LEU A 212 18.49 27.52 22.44
C LEU A 212 18.82 28.99 22.64
N GLY A 213 18.70 29.78 21.58
CA GLY A 213 18.96 31.22 21.55
C GLY A 213 20.47 31.59 21.50
N ARG A 214 21.38 30.63 21.65
CA ARG A 214 22.82 30.87 21.52
C ARG A 214 23.23 31.06 20.06
N LYS A 215 24.18 31.89 19.80
CA LYS A 215 24.72 32.11 18.46
C LYS A 215 25.72 31.01 18.11
N LEU A 216 25.40 30.28 17.02
CA LEU A 216 26.33 29.26 16.51
C LEU A 216 27.48 29.92 15.72
N VAL A 217 28.70 29.71 16.18
CA VAL A 217 29.92 30.16 15.50
C VAL A 217 30.68 28.90 15.07
N VAL A 218 30.79 28.69 13.78
CA VAL A 218 31.63 27.63 13.21
C VAL A 218 32.97 28.23 12.91
N SER A 219 34.01 27.88 13.67
CA SER A 219 35.40 28.18 13.29
C SER A 219 35.90 27.07 12.37
N ALA A 220 36.36 27.39 11.16
CA ALA A 220 37.11 26.45 10.37
C ALA A 220 38.42 26.17 11.14
N ALA A 221 38.68 24.88 11.41
CA ALA A 221 40.02 24.50 11.82
C ALA A 221 40.92 24.74 10.61
N GLU A 222 41.89 25.65 10.74
CA GLU A 222 42.99 25.78 9.79
C GLU A 222 43.86 24.55 9.98
N ASP A 223 43.99 23.73 8.92
CA ASP A 223 44.99 22.65 8.82
C ASP A 223 46.38 23.21 8.67
#